data_6116853fb121b363a07269e983fdc161
#
_entry.id   6116853fb121b363a07269e983fdc161
#
_cell.length_a   1.000
_cell.length_b   1.000
_cell.length_c   1.000
_cell.angle_alpha   90.00
_cell.angle_beta   90.00
_cell.angle_gamma   90.00
#
_symmetry.space_group_name_H-M   'P 1'
#
loop_
_entity.id
_entity.type
_entity.pdbx_description
1 polymer ?
#
loop_
_entity_poly.entity_id
_entity_poly.type
_entity_poly.pdbx_seq_one_letter_code
_entity_poly.pdbx_strand_id
1 'polypeptide(L)'
;MDRPTTTTINLHLFSYGINVGSYEKYPDDSIIYDIRKEHTEHVKIPEGKYQSGLDASFRKKLLKNENFAELLEKIKTDICNLQIDAEATQRPINVVIMCHRGKHRSVSIVEELFNHFNNYNYCDDTKNMNIKYNISKVHLSMD
;
A
#
# COMPACT_ATOMS: atom_id res chain seq x y z
N MET A 1 -26.55 17.68 19.98
CA MET A 1 -25.90 16.55 19.33
C MET A 1 -24.40 16.82 19.18
N ASP A 2 -23.62 15.90 19.67
CA ASP A 2 -22.18 16.05 19.57
C ASP A 2 -21.71 15.84 18.13
N ARG A 3 -20.71 16.61 17.74
CA ARG A 3 -20.08 16.42 16.42
C ARG A 3 -19.28 15.12 16.43
N PRO A 4 -19.24 14.37 15.31
CA PRO A 4 -18.40 13.20 15.23
C PRO A 4 -16.93 13.56 15.51
N THR A 5 -16.26 12.74 16.28
CA THR A 5 -14.83 12.86 16.49
C THR A 5 -14.12 12.38 15.24
N THR A 6 -13.16 13.15 14.72
CA THR A 6 -12.36 12.74 13.59
C THR A 6 -11.01 12.21 14.10
N THR A 7 -10.72 10.98 13.73
CA THR A 7 -9.42 10.36 14.01
C THR A 7 -8.62 10.28 12.73
N THR A 8 -7.38 10.74 12.76
CA THR A 8 -6.47 10.67 11.63
C THR A 8 -5.46 9.55 11.86
N ILE A 9 -5.36 8.66 10.88
CA ILE A 9 -4.38 7.57 10.88
C ILE A 9 -3.30 7.91 9.87
N ASN A 10 -2.05 7.90 10.31
CA ASN A 10 -0.91 8.13 9.43
C ASN A 10 -0.50 6.80 8.80
N LEU A 11 -0.55 6.72 7.48
CA LEU A 11 -0.20 5.54 6.71
C LEU A 11 0.94 5.89 5.77
N HIS A 12 2.07 5.22 5.96
CA HIS A 12 3.25 5.42 5.13
C HIS A 12 3.51 4.16 4.29
N LEU A 13 3.51 4.33 2.98
CA LEU A 13 3.67 3.23 2.02
C LEU A 13 5.04 3.34 1.36
N PHE A 14 5.76 2.23 1.31
CA PHE A 14 7.08 2.17 0.68
C PHE A 14 7.13 1.02 -0.31
N SER A 15 7.67 1.26 -1.49
CA SER A 15 8.07 0.19 -2.39
C SER A 15 9.57 0.01 -2.34
N TYR A 16 10.04 -1.22 -2.47
CA TYR A 16 11.45 -1.54 -2.34
C TYR A 16 11.84 -2.68 -3.28
N GLY A 17 12.96 -2.53 -3.95
CA GLY A 17 13.51 -3.56 -4.83
C GLY A 17 14.73 -4.21 -4.18
N ILE A 18 14.62 -5.48 -3.82
CA ILE A 18 15.67 -6.17 -3.07
C ILE A 18 16.98 -6.25 -3.83
N ASN A 19 16.91 -6.39 -5.18
CA ASN A 19 18.11 -6.48 -6.00
C ASN A 19 18.77 -5.13 -6.28
N VAL A 20 18.05 -4.04 -6.05
CA VAL A 20 18.53 -2.68 -6.31
C VAL A 20 18.97 -2.01 -5.03
N GLY A 21 18.21 -2.21 -3.96
CA GLY A 21 18.44 -1.54 -2.68
C GLY A 21 18.02 -0.08 -2.69
N SER A 22 18.44 0.64 -1.68
CA SER A 22 18.16 2.06 -1.54
C SER A 22 19.13 2.67 -0.51
N TYR A 23 19.50 3.93 -0.70
CA TYR A 23 20.24 4.69 0.31
C TYR A 23 19.35 5.06 1.50
N GLU A 24 18.07 5.24 1.25
CA GLU A 24 17.10 5.50 2.31
C GLU A 24 16.59 4.18 2.88
N LYS A 25 16.30 4.19 4.18
CA LYS A 25 15.75 3.02 4.87
C LYS A 25 14.30 3.25 5.21
N TYR A 26 13.52 2.18 5.19
CA TYR A 26 12.17 2.21 5.74
C TYR A 26 12.24 2.05 7.27
N PRO A 27 11.19 2.47 8.00
CA PRO A 27 11.17 2.34 9.46
C PRO A 27 11.29 0.89 9.95
N ASP A 28 11.98 0.70 11.07
CA ASP A 28 12.23 -0.65 11.63
C ASP A 28 10.94 -1.38 12.01
N ASP A 29 9.89 -0.65 12.37
CA ASP A 29 8.60 -1.23 12.75
C ASP A 29 7.64 -1.44 11.57
N SER A 30 8.17 -1.43 10.35
CA SER A 30 7.37 -1.62 9.15
C SER A 30 6.84 -3.04 9.02
N ILE A 31 5.62 -3.15 8.49
CA ILE A 31 5.06 -4.42 8.07
C ILE A 31 5.54 -4.65 6.64
N ILE A 32 6.19 -5.78 6.41
CA ILE A 32 6.86 -6.07 5.15
C ILE A 32 6.12 -7.17 4.39
N TYR A 33 5.76 -6.87 3.14
CA TYR A 33 5.21 -7.86 2.20
C TYR A 33 6.25 -8.12 1.12
N ASP A 34 6.87 -9.28 1.20
CA ASP A 34 7.79 -9.74 0.15
C ASP A 34 6.97 -10.48 -0.91
N ILE A 35 6.61 -9.77 -1.96
CA ILE A 35 5.71 -10.30 -2.98
C ILE A 35 6.43 -11.09 -4.07
N ARG A 36 7.73 -11.35 -3.93
CA ARG A 36 8.49 -12.14 -4.89
C ARG A 36 8.04 -13.61 -4.92
N LYS A 37 7.69 -14.16 -3.74
CA LYS A 37 7.44 -15.58 -3.54
C LYS A 37 5.98 -15.94 -3.33
N GLU A 38 5.11 -14.96 -3.23
CA GLU A 38 3.70 -15.20 -2.94
C GLU A 38 2.87 -15.21 -4.22
N HIS A 39 1.66 -14.70 -4.15
CA HIS A 39 0.65 -14.76 -5.20
C HIS A 39 1.05 -14.14 -6.54
N THR A 40 2.16 -13.42 -6.59
CA THR A 40 2.61 -12.74 -7.81
C THR A 40 3.73 -13.45 -8.55
N GLU A 41 4.15 -14.63 -8.08
CA GLU A 41 5.27 -15.36 -8.65
C GLU A 41 5.10 -15.63 -10.15
N HIS A 42 3.89 -15.92 -10.59
CA HIS A 42 3.58 -16.22 -11.98
C HIS A 42 2.90 -15.08 -12.71
N VAL A 43 2.86 -13.90 -12.10
CA VAL A 43 2.27 -12.74 -12.76
C VAL A 43 3.18 -12.27 -13.89
N LYS A 44 2.66 -12.33 -15.11
CA LYS A 44 3.39 -11.88 -16.28
C LYS A 44 3.37 -10.36 -16.35
N ILE A 45 4.56 -9.76 -16.51
CA ILE A 45 4.67 -8.32 -16.68
C ILE A 45 4.15 -7.94 -18.07
N PRO A 46 3.18 -7.02 -18.17
CA PRO A 46 2.69 -6.58 -19.47
C PRO A 46 3.79 -6.00 -20.34
N GLU A 47 3.78 -6.34 -21.62
CA GLU A 47 4.72 -5.79 -22.59
C GLU A 47 4.18 -4.47 -23.15
N GLY A 48 5.08 -3.62 -23.61
CA GLY A 48 4.75 -2.36 -24.24
C GLY A 48 5.65 -1.24 -23.79
N LYS A 49 5.22 -0.02 -24.05
CA LYS A 49 5.98 1.18 -23.72
C LYS A 49 5.89 1.60 -22.25
N TYR A 50 5.12 0.87 -21.46
CA TYR A 50 4.99 1.14 -20.04
C TYR A 50 6.26 0.73 -19.32
N GLN A 51 6.77 1.60 -18.48
CA GLN A 51 8.07 1.38 -17.86
C GLN A 51 7.98 1.01 -16.37
N SER A 52 6.88 1.30 -15.70
CA SER A 52 6.79 1.07 -14.27
C SER A 52 5.36 1.00 -13.76
N GLY A 53 5.23 0.67 -12.47
CA GLY A 53 3.95 0.69 -11.75
C GLY A 53 3.37 2.09 -11.54
N LEU A 54 4.09 3.15 -11.89
CA LEU A 54 3.54 4.51 -11.85
C LEU A 54 2.48 4.74 -12.93
N ASP A 55 2.53 3.96 -13.99
CA ASP A 55 1.58 4.07 -15.10
C ASP A 55 0.27 3.37 -14.75
N ALA A 56 -0.82 4.13 -14.77
CA ALA A 56 -2.14 3.59 -14.42
C ALA A 56 -2.61 2.50 -15.38
N SER A 57 -2.28 2.63 -16.67
CA SER A 57 -2.64 1.60 -17.67
C SER A 57 -1.90 0.29 -17.40
N PHE A 58 -0.64 0.38 -16.99
CA PHE A 58 0.15 -0.79 -16.60
C PHE A 58 -0.48 -1.48 -15.38
N ARG A 59 -0.83 -0.72 -14.35
CA ARG A 59 -1.45 -1.28 -13.15
C ARG A 59 -2.79 -1.95 -13.46
N LYS A 60 -3.58 -1.35 -14.32
CA LYS A 60 -4.86 -1.92 -14.75
C LYS A 60 -4.68 -3.29 -15.40
N LYS A 61 -3.63 -3.45 -16.21
CA LYS A 61 -3.31 -4.73 -16.84
C LYS A 61 -2.87 -5.77 -15.81
N LEU A 62 -2.03 -5.38 -14.83
CA LEU A 62 -1.64 -6.28 -13.75
C LEU A 62 -2.85 -6.76 -12.94
N LEU A 63 -3.79 -5.87 -12.66
CA LEU A 63 -4.97 -6.19 -11.86
C LEU A 63 -5.93 -7.18 -12.54
N LYS A 64 -5.77 -7.44 -13.83
CA LYS A 64 -6.50 -8.51 -14.51
C LYS A 64 -6.05 -9.90 -14.05
N ASN A 65 -4.87 -10.01 -13.47
CA ASN A 65 -4.42 -11.26 -12.87
C ASN A 65 -5.09 -11.42 -11.51
N GLU A 66 -5.82 -12.52 -11.32
CA GLU A 66 -6.57 -12.77 -10.09
C GLU A 66 -5.68 -12.81 -8.86
N ASN A 67 -4.51 -13.44 -8.95
CA ASN A 67 -3.60 -13.56 -7.81
C ASN A 67 -3.08 -12.19 -7.37
N PHE A 68 -2.78 -11.32 -8.32
CA PHE A 68 -2.34 -9.96 -8.02
C PHE A 68 -3.47 -9.14 -7.38
N ALA A 69 -4.67 -9.24 -7.93
CA ALA A 69 -5.84 -8.55 -7.39
C ALA A 69 -6.17 -9.02 -5.97
N GLU A 70 -6.10 -10.33 -5.71
CA GLU A 70 -6.33 -10.90 -4.38
C GLU A 70 -5.27 -10.42 -3.37
N LEU A 71 -4.01 -10.33 -3.79
CA LEU A 71 -2.95 -9.81 -2.95
C LEU A 71 -3.22 -8.37 -2.54
N LEU A 72 -3.62 -7.54 -3.49
CA LEU A 72 -3.96 -6.15 -3.21
C LEU A 72 -5.11 -6.06 -2.20
N GLU A 73 -6.16 -6.86 -2.36
CA GLU A 73 -7.29 -6.88 -1.44
C GLU A 73 -6.89 -7.36 -0.05
N LYS A 74 -6.02 -8.37 0.03
CA LYS A 74 -5.48 -8.85 1.30
C LYS A 74 -4.75 -7.75 2.05
N ILE A 75 -3.89 -7.02 1.36
CA ILE A 75 -3.12 -5.93 1.99
C ILE A 75 -4.04 -4.82 2.46
N LYS A 76 -5.04 -4.45 1.68
CA LYS A 76 -6.06 -3.48 2.08
C LYS A 76 -6.76 -3.92 3.38
N THR A 77 -7.15 -5.18 3.45
CA THR A 77 -7.82 -5.75 4.64
C THR A 77 -6.90 -5.73 5.85
N ASP A 78 -5.65 -6.11 5.67
CA ASP A 78 -4.67 -6.10 6.75
C ASP A 78 -4.47 -4.69 7.32
N ILE A 79 -4.38 -3.68 6.45
CA ILE A 79 -4.25 -2.29 6.87
C ILE A 79 -5.50 -1.85 7.66
N CYS A 80 -6.68 -2.18 7.17
CA CYS A 80 -7.93 -1.86 7.88
C CYS A 80 -7.99 -2.52 9.25
N ASN A 81 -7.49 -3.74 9.39
CA ASN A 81 -7.46 -4.44 10.67
C ASN A 81 -6.48 -3.81 11.67
N LEU A 82 -5.46 -3.11 11.19
CA LEU A 82 -4.51 -2.39 12.04
C LEU A 82 -5.02 -1.03 12.50
N GLN A 83 -6.11 -0.57 11.93
CA GLN A 83 -6.67 0.75 12.18
C GLN A 83 -7.00 0.98 13.65
N ILE A 84 -7.60 -0.01 14.32
CA ILE A 84 -7.97 0.10 15.73
C ILE A 84 -6.74 0.30 16.61
N ASP A 85 -5.70 -0.46 16.35
CA ASP A 85 -4.45 -0.40 17.12
C ASP A 85 -3.70 0.91 16.86
N ALA A 86 -3.64 1.34 15.61
CA ALA A 86 -3.01 2.61 15.26
C ALA A 86 -3.73 3.80 15.89
N GLU A 87 -5.05 3.75 15.95
CA GLU A 87 -5.86 4.76 16.62
C GLU A 87 -5.57 4.81 18.12
N ALA A 88 -5.55 3.65 18.77
CA ALA A 88 -5.33 3.56 20.21
C ALA A 88 -3.90 4.01 20.61
N THR A 89 -2.90 3.67 19.81
CA THR A 89 -1.49 3.95 20.11
C THR A 89 -0.99 5.27 19.55
N GLN A 90 -1.71 5.87 18.61
CA GLN A 90 -1.30 7.05 17.85
C GLN A 90 0.01 6.83 17.06
N ARG A 91 0.32 5.56 16.76
CA ARG A 91 1.49 5.21 15.95
C ARG A 91 1.12 5.13 14.49
N PRO A 92 2.03 5.53 13.58
CA PRO A 92 1.77 5.36 12.15
C PRO A 92 1.78 3.89 11.75
N ILE A 93 1.08 3.58 10.68
CA ILE A 93 1.17 2.27 10.01
C ILE A 93 2.21 2.43 8.90
N ASN A 94 3.30 1.67 8.99
CA ASN A 94 4.35 1.66 7.99
C ASN A 94 4.31 0.34 7.23
N VAL A 95 4.11 0.40 5.91
CA VAL A 95 3.96 -0.78 5.05
C VAL A 95 4.99 -0.74 3.95
N VAL A 96 5.76 -1.81 3.82
CA VAL A 96 6.78 -1.96 2.78
C VAL A 96 6.38 -3.09 1.85
N ILE A 97 6.32 -2.81 0.56
CA ILE A 97 6.05 -3.80 -0.48
C ILE A 97 7.35 -4.04 -1.24
N MET A 98 7.85 -5.27 -1.17
CA MET A 98 9.11 -5.65 -1.79
C MET A 98 8.91 -6.53 -3.01
N CYS A 99 9.63 -6.22 -4.08
CA CYS A 99 9.78 -7.10 -5.24
C CYS A 99 11.24 -7.14 -5.64
N HIS A 100 11.57 -7.74 -6.80
CA HIS A 100 12.98 -7.86 -7.20
C HIS A 100 13.65 -6.51 -7.49
N ARG A 101 13.02 -5.66 -8.31
CA ARG A 101 13.61 -4.38 -8.75
C ARG A 101 12.96 -3.14 -8.18
N GLY A 102 11.79 -3.27 -7.54
CA GLY A 102 11.08 -2.12 -6.98
C GLY A 102 10.56 -1.15 -8.04
N LYS A 103 10.16 -1.67 -9.21
CA LYS A 103 9.75 -0.84 -10.34
C LYS A 103 8.33 -1.16 -10.85
N HIS A 104 7.94 -2.43 -10.85
CA HIS A 104 6.69 -2.86 -11.46
C HIS A 104 5.64 -3.24 -10.42
N ARG A 105 5.78 -4.45 -9.84
CA ARG A 105 4.75 -5.00 -8.96
C ARG A 105 4.63 -4.27 -7.64
N SER A 106 5.75 -4.01 -6.96
CA SER A 106 5.73 -3.31 -5.67
C SER A 106 5.23 -1.87 -5.82
N VAL A 107 5.69 -1.17 -6.85
CA VAL A 107 5.24 0.20 -7.13
C VAL A 107 3.76 0.21 -7.46
N SER A 108 3.28 -0.77 -8.24
CA SER A 108 1.86 -0.88 -8.57
C SER A 108 0.98 -1.06 -7.33
N ILE A 109 1.38 -1.94 -6.42
CA ILE A 109 0.64 -2.15 -5.16
C ILE A 109 0.60 -0.85 -4.35
N VAL A 110 1.75 -0.19 -4.18
CA VAL A 110 1.82 1.06 -3.41
C VAL A 110 0.92 2.13 -4.03
N GLU A 111 0.96 2.29 -5.35
CA GLU A 111 0.11 3.29 -6.03
C GLU A 111 -1.38 2.98 -5.87
N GLU A 112 -1.77 1.72 -5.98
CA GLU A 112 -3.16 1.33 -5.80
C GLU A 112 -3.62 1.49 -4.34
N LEU A 113 -2.78 1.16 -3.37
CA LEU A 113 -3.07 1.39 -1.95
C LEU A 113 -3.20 2.88 -1.66
N PHE A 114 -2.31 3.69 -2.21
CA PHE A 114 -2.38 5.14 -2.04
C PHE A 114 -3.70 5.69 -2.56
N ASN A 115 -4.09 5.31 -3.76
CA ASN A 115 -5.35 5.79 -4.35
C ASN A 115 -6.56 5.34 -3.54
N HIS A 116 -6.54 4.11 -3.05
CA HIS A 116 -7.64 3.57 -2.24
C HIS A 116 -7.80 4.34 -0.92
N PHE A 117 -6.72 4.46 -0.13
CA PHE A 117 -6.79 5.06 1.20
C PHE A 117 -6.82 6.58 1.15
N ASN A 118 -6.31 7.20 0.11
CA ASN A 118 -6.40 8.65 -0.06
C ASN A 118 -7.85 9.12 -0.20
N ASN A 119 -8.71 8.25 -0.74
CA ASN A 119 -10.13 8.53 -0.90
C ASN A 119 -10.98 7.83 0.15
N TYR A 120 -10.34 7.12 1.09
CA TYR A 120 -11.03 6.35 2.11
C TYR A 120 -11.53 7.27 3.21
N ASN A 121 -12.81 7.14 3.49
CA ASN A 121 -13.46 7.87 4.57
C ASN A 121 -14.41 6.91 5.26
N TYR A 122 -14.04 6.48 6.46
CA TYR A 122 -14.82 5.53 7.24
C TYR A 122 -15.57 6.27 8.34
N CYS A 123 -16.87 6.02 8.43
CA CYS A 123 -17.69 6.58 9.47
C CYS A 123 -18.26 5.44 10.33
N ASP A 124 -17.97 5.45 11.62
CA ASP A 124 -18.53 4.51 12.57
C ASP A 124 -19.63 5.23 13.37
N ASP A 125 -20.88 5.03 12.97
CA ASP A 125 -22.03 5.67 13.60
C ASP A 125 -22.22 5.24 15.04
N THR A 126 -21.83 4.00 15.39
CA THR A 126 -21.99 3.48 16.76
C THR A 126 -21.03 4.15 17.73
N LYS A 127 -19.87 4.56 17.27
CA LYS A 127 -18.85 5.26 18.06
C LYS A 127 -18.84 6.76 17.84
N ASN A 128 -19.70 7.26 16.97
CA ASN A 128 -19.74 8.67 16.57
C ASN A 128 -18.35 9.16 16.13
N MET A 129 -17.72 8.42 15.23
CA MET A 129 -16.32 8.63 14.84
C MET A 129 -16.14 8.55 13.33
N ASN A 130 -15.39 9.50 12.80
CA ASN A 130 -14.91 9.50 11.42
C ASN A 130 -13.45 9.14 11.41
N ILE A 131 -13.03 8.26 10.49
CA ILE A 131 -11.64 7.87 10.33
C ILE A 131 -11.16 8.35 8.97
N LYS A 132 -10.03 9.05 8.99
CA LYS A 132 -9.40 9.62 7.83
C LYS A 132 -7.93 9.20 7.81
N TYR A 133 -7.41 8.90 6.63
CA TYR A 133 -6.02 8.55 6.45
C TYR A 133 -5.22 9.76 5.97
N ASN A 134 -4.12 10.04 6.66
CA ASN A 134 -3.07 10.92 6.17
C ASN A 134 -1.99 10.02 5.59
N ILE A 135 -1.86 9.99 4.26
CA ILE A 135 -1.12 8.97 3.57
C ILE A 135 0.07 9.56 2.81
N SER A 136 1.19 8.84 2.87
CA SER A 136 2.39 9.16 2.09
C SER A 136 2.87 7.91 1.37
N LYS A 137 3.62 8.11 0.30
CA LYS A 137 4.24 7.02 -0.46
C LYS A 137 5.66 7.40 -0.87
N VAL A 138 6.56 6.42 -0.83
CA VAL A 138 7.95 6.58 -1.26
C VAL A 138 8.37 5.32 -2.02
N HIS A 139 8.88 5.50 -3.22
CA HIS A 139 9.43 4.41 -4.02
C HIS A 139 10.95 4.40 -3.83
N LEU A 140 11.42 3.57 -2.87
CA LEU A 140 12.78 3.62 -2.38
C LEU A 140 13.84 3.21 -3.42
N SER A 141 13.47 2.35 -4.36
CA SER A 141 14.40 1.82 -5.37
C SER A 141 14.18 2.42 -6.76
N MET A 142 13.36 3.44 -6.87
CA MET A 142 13.18 4.17 -8.13
C MET A 142 13.92 5.49 -8.09
N ASP A 143 14.63 5.77 -9.17
CA ASP A 143 15.27 7.06 -9.38
C ASP A 143 14.30 8.09 -9.96
#